data_ff5025cf661a4261f927b37e8bcdcc7a
#
_entry.id   ff5025cf661a4261f927b37e8bcdcc7a
#
_cell.length_a   1.000
_cell.length_b   1.000
_cell.length_c   1.000
_cell.angle_alpha   90.00
_cell.angle_beta   90.00
_cell.angle_gamma   90.00
#
_symmetry.space_group_name_H-M   'P 1'
#
loop_
_entity.id
_entity.type
_entity.pdbx_description
1 polymer ?
#
loop_
_entity_poly.entity_id
_entity_poly.type
_entity_poly.pdbx_seq_one_letter_code
_entity_poly.pdbx_strand_id
1 'polypeptide(L)'
;LPTRSQRGADDDLIDGVGEIVSRGDTDGFMELFNGFQSAQTVAPGEISDELAPRIRELGLERNCEELWEQGYTVIEDAAPPEYWQELRKTILKAGHPGAMGSTLMEKYPNVAEATINPKMMALAEFSVGAGFILSNVASSIRRKGDRNIGLHCDQVWHPVPFPDSNLFLTACWACDDFTLESGATTVVPGSASFRRPPNLEEVATTKTVPIECKAGSIAVWDGRTWHDNADRTIDGERAVLHVSYTRLAMRQMEVYSRSVQDRLIEQFGEPMAQLMTRYDFLSKP
;
A
#
# COMPACT_ATOMS: atom_id res chain seq x y z
N LEU A 1 13.78 10.69 36.73
CA LEU A 1 14.48 10.40 35.46
C LEU A 1 14.95 8.96 35.51
N PRO A 2 14.57 8.08 34.57
CA PRO A 2 15.04 6.69 34.56
C PRO A 2 16.54 6.63 34.29
N THR A 3 17.23 5.69 34.89
CA THR A 3 18.66 5.48 34.70
C THR A 3 18.95 4.85 33.34
N ARG A 4 20.13 5.13 32.79
CA ARG A 4 20.60 4.72 31.43
C ARG A 4 20.45 3.22 31.12
N SER A 5 20.26 2.37 32.10
CA SER A 5 20.11 0.91 31.93
C SER A 5 18.67 0.43 31.60
N GLN A 6 17.70 1.35 31.54
CA GLN A 6 16.28 1.04 31.23
C GLN A 6 15.85 1.56 29.84
N ARG A 7 16.79 2.13 29.09
CA ARG A 7 16.56 2.56 27.71
C ARG A 7 16.77 1.34 26.83
N GLY A 8 15.70 0.86 26.23
CA GLY A 8 15.77 -0.23 25.25
C GLY A 8 16.30 0.28 23.91
N ALA A 9 16.45 -0.62 22.95
CA ALA A 9 16.97 -0.41 21.58
C ALA A 9 16.37 0.78 20.77
N ASP A 10 15.40 1.49 21.33
CA ASP A 10 14.80 2.70 20.74
C ASP A 10 15.70 3.94 20.85
N ASP A 11 16.68 3.95 21.78
CA ASP A 11 17.57 5.08 21.96
C ASP A 11 18.72 5.08 20.94
N ASP A 12 19.09 3.91 20.41
CA ASP A 12 20.19 3.78 19.45
C ASP A 12 19.81 4.35 18.06
N LEU A 13 18.52 4.41 17.74
CA LEU A 13 17.99 4.94 16.48
C LEU A 13 17.89 6.47 16.44
N ILE A 14 17.69 7.11 17.58
CA ILE A 14 17.75 8.58 17.72
C ILE A 14 19.20 9.06 17.81
N ASP A 15 20.12 8.16 18.14
CA ASP A 15 21.53 8.52 18.39
C ASP A 15 22.25 8.98 17.11
N GLY A 16 21.88 8.52 15.90
CA GLY A 16 22.54 8.95 14.65
C GLY A 16 22.40 10.45 14.36
N VAL A 17 21.17 10.96 14.30
CA VAL A 17 20.92 12.41 14.10
C VAL A 17 21.33 13.19 15.33
N GLY A 18 21.06 12.68 16.53
CA GLY A 18 21.47 13.28 17.80
C GLY A 18 22.98 13.37 17.93
N GLU A 19 23.72 12.39 17.44
CA GLU A 19 25.19 12.37 17.47
C GLU A 19 25.80 13.36 16.47
N ILE A 20 25.27 13.44 15.24
CA ILE A 20 25.66 14.44 14.23
C ILE A 20 25.43 15.86 14.78
N VAL A 21 24.25 16.12 15.34
CA VAL A 21 23.90 17.43 15.92
C VAL A 21 24.75 17.74 17.17
N SER A 22 24.99 16.75 18.04
CA SER A 22 25.74 16.93 19.27
C SER A 22 27.25 17.18 19.04
N ARG A 23 27.79 16.66 17.93
CA ARG A 23 29.18 16.90 17.50
C ARG A 23 29.37 18.23 16.78
N GLY A 24 28.29 18.94 16.46
CA GLY A 24 28.32 20.14 15.65
C GLY A 24 28.76 19.87 14.20
N ASP A 25 28.54 18.64 13.70
CA ASP A 25 28.82 18.24 12.33
C ASP A 25 27.76 18.80 11.40
N THR A 26 27.92 20.07 11.04
CA THR A 26 27.01 20.80 10.18
C THR A 26 26.99 20.22 8.76
N ASP A 27 28.16 19.72 8.29
CA ASP A 27 28.29 19.19 6.93
C ASP A 27 27.58 17.85 6.82
N GLY A 28 27.75 16.93 7.76
CA GLY A 28 27.03 15.66 7.83
C GLY A 28 25.50 15.85 7.98
N PHE A 29 25.08 16.85 8.77
CA PHE A 29 23.66 17.20 8.88
C PHE A 29 23.09 17.71 7.55
N MET A 30 23.82 18.59 6.86
CA MET A 30 23.39 19.14 5.57
C MET A 30 23.36 18.08 4.48
N GLU A 31 24.31 17.15 4.48
CA GLU A 31 24.33 16.03 3.54
C GLU A 31 23.12 15.11 3.74
N LEU A 32 22.83 14.74 4.98
CA LEU A 32 21.64 13.96 5.34
C LEU A 32 20.34 14.67 4.94
N PHE A 33 20.24 15.97 5.25
CA PHE A 33 19.07 16.77 4.94
C PHE A 33 18.87 16.97 3.44
N ASN A 34 19.94 17.20 2.70
CA ASN A 34 19.89 17.33 1.23
C ASN A 34 19.53 16.01 0.57
N GLY A 35 20.04 14.87 1.04
CA GLY A 35 19.66 13.55 0.57
C GLY A 35 18.18 13.29 0.80
N PHE A 36 17.67 13.62 1.99
CA PHE A 36 16.24 13.52 2.29
C PHE A 36 15.39 14.43 1.40
N GLN A 37 15.79 15.69 1.20
CA GLN A 37 15.07 16.60 0.29
C GLN A 37 15.07 16.07 -1.13
N SER A 38 16.18 15.58 -1.64
CA SER A 38 16.29 15.01 -2.99
C SER A 38 15.32 13.86 -3.19
N ALA A 39 15.27 12.91 -2.26
CA ALA A 39 14.34 11.76 -2.32
C ALA A 39 12.86 12.16 -2.24
N GLN A 40 12.53 13.31 -1.65
CA GLN A 40 11.15 13.81 -1.51
C GLN A 40 10.75 14.84 -2.59
N THR A 41 11.68 15.33 -3.38
CA THR A 41 11.42 16.37 -4.40
C THR A 41 11.20 15.83 -5.81
N VAL A 42 11.08 14.52 -5.95
CA VAL A 42 10.72 13.88 -7.23
C VAL A 42 9.31 14.34 -7.63
N ALA A 43 9.18 14.81 -8.86
CA ALA A 43 7.88 15.21 -9.36
C ALA A 43 6.90 14.02 -9.40
N PRO A 44 5.60 14.25 -9.16
CA PRO A 44 4.62 13.18 -9.26
C PRO A 44 4.69 12.48 -10.63
N GLY A 45 4.79 11.15 -10.62
CA GLY A 45 4.92 10.33 -11.82
C GLY A 45 6.36 10.11 -12.30
N GLU A 46 7.35 10.73 -11.68
CA GLU A 46 8.76 10.47 -11.95
C GLU A 46 9.31 9.39 -11.00
N ILE A 47 10.25 8.59 -11.49
CA ILE A 47 10.97 7.59 -10.70
C ILE A 47 12.24 8.24 -10.17
N SER A 48 12.44 8.25 -8.85
CA SER A 48 13.68 8.80 -8.26
C SER A 48 14.91 8.00 -8.68
N ASP A 49 16.08 8.64 -8.63
CA ASP A 49 17.36 7.99 -8.94
C ASP A 49 17.63 6.82 -7.98
N GLU A 50 17.21 6.92 -6.73
CA GLU A 50 17.34 5.89 -5.70
C GLU A 50 16.43 4.69 -5.96
N LEU A 51 15.22 4.94 -6.46
CA LEU A 51 14.23 3.90 -6.74
C LEU A 51 14.45 3.22 -8.11
N ALA A 52 14.99 3.93 -9.09
CA ALA A 52 15.12 3.47 -10.46
C ALA A 52 15.85 2.12 -10.63
N PRO A 53 16.94 1.82 -9.90
CA PRO A 53 17.58 0.50 -9.98
C PRO A 53 16.63 -0.64 -9.58
N ARG A 54 15.85 -0.45 -8.51
CA ARG A 54 14.90 -1.44 -8.00
C ARG A 54 13.71 -1.64 -8.93
N ILE A 55 13.20 -0.57 -9.55
CA ILE A 55 12.14 -0.67 -10.57
C ILE A 55 12.60 -1.51 -11.75
N ARG A 56 13.84 -1.27 -12.26
CA ARG A 56 14.42 -2.06 -13.37
C ARG A 56 14.65 -3.51 -13.01
N GLU A 57 15.21 -3.79 -11.83
CA GLU A 57 15.46 -5.15 -11.35
C GLU A 57 14.15 -5.96 -11.24
N LEU A 58 13.08 -5.32 -10.79
CA LEU A 58 11.77 -5.95 -10.61
C LEU A 58 10.91 -5.94 -11.89
N GLY A 59 11.37 -5.27 -12.98
CA GLY A 59 10.66 -5.17 -14.25
C GLY A 59 9.35 -4.39 -14.15
N LEU A 60 9.34 -3.28 -13.43
CA LEU A 60 8.12 -2.53 -13.08
C LEU A 60 7.97 -1.20 -13.83
N GLU A 61 8.82 -0.92 -14.84
CA GLU A 61 8.76 0.35 -15.59
C GLU A 61 7.37 0.58 -16.19
N ARG A 62 6.83 -0.44 -16.86
CA ARG A 62 5.48 -0.39 -17.42
C ARG A 62 4.41 -0.20 -16.35
N ASN A 63 4.56 -0.86 -15.21
CA ASN A 63 3.60 -0.71 -14.12
C ASN A 63 3.60 0.70 -13.54
N CYS A 64 4.76 1.36 -13.43
CA CYS A 64 4.85 2.77 -13.02
C CYS A 64 4.14 3.69 -14.02
N GLU A 65 4.38 3.50 -15.32
CA GLU A 65 3.75 4.26 -16.40
C GLU A 65 2.22 4.09 -16.39
N GLU A 66 1.72 2.86 -16.35
CA GLU A 66 0.28 2.56 -16.28
C GLU A 66 -0.36 3.16 -15.02
N LEU A 67 0.28 3.00 -13.85
CA LEU A 67 -0.22 3.53 -12.59
C LEU A 67 -0.31 5.06 -12.61
N TRP A 68 0.65 5.74 -13.23
CA TRP A 68 0.63 7.19 -13.37
C TRP A 68 -0.42 7.67 -14.37
N GLU A 69 -0.47 7.08 -15.57
CA GLU A 69 -1.34 7.54 -16.67
C GLU A 69 -2.79 7.10 -16.48
N GLN A 70 -3.00 5.84 -16.08
CA GLN A 70 -4.33 5.24 -15.98
C GLN A 70 -4.90 5.26 -14.56
N GLY A 71 -4.02 5.45 -13.56
CA GLY A 71 -4.38 5.37 -12.15
C GLY A 71 -4.46 3.94 -11.61
N TYR A 72 -4.13 2.93 -12.41
CA TYR A 72 -4.08 1.53 -11.98
C TYR A 72 -3.13 0.71 -12.84
N THR A 73 -2.69 -0.42 -12.32
CA THR A 73 -1.88 -1.42 -13.02
C THR A 73 -2.08 -2.80 -12.42
N VAL A 74 -1.54 -3.84 -13.06
CA VAL A 74 -1.54 -5.22 -12.58
C VAL A 74 -0.10 -5.75 -12.55
N ILE A 75 0.31 -6.26 -11.40
CA ILE A 75 1.52 -7.07 -11.27
C ILE A 75 1.11 -8.51 -11.54
N GLU A 76 1.39 -9.00 -12.73
CA GLU A 76 1.10 -10.39 -13.10
C GLU A 76 2.09 -11.35 -12.43
N ASP A 77 1.65 -12.58 -12.17
CA ASP A 77 2.47 -13.67 -11.59
C ASP A 77 3.29 -13.22 -10.38
N ALA A 78 2.64 -12.47 -9.46
CA ALA A 78 3.32 -11.88 -8.29
C ALA A 78 3.74 -12.92 -7.25
N ALA A 79 3.12 -14.11 -7.25
CA ALA A 79 3.44 -15.21 -6.38
C ALA A 79 3.07 -16.56 -7.01
N PRO A 80 3.79 -17.64 -6.63
CA PRO A 80 3.49 -18.99 -7.11
C PRO A 80 2.15 -19.51 -6.54
N PRO A 81 1.54 -20.53 -7.18
CA PRO A 81 0.22 -21.03 -6.83
C PRO A 81 0.05 -21.42 -5.35
N GLU A 82 1.04 -22.06 -4.75
CA GLU A 82 1.01 -22.49 -3.35
C GLU A 82 0.88 -21.32 -2.39
N TYR A 83 1.48 -20.16 -2.71
CA TYR A 83 1.43 -18.97 -1.88
C TYR A 83 0.02 -18.35 -1.85
N TRP A 84 -0.53 -18.00 -3.04
CA TRP A 84 -1.83 -17.35 -3.08
C TRP A 84 -2.99 -18.28 -2.71
N GLN A 85 -2.85 -19.60 -2.92
CA GLN A 85 -3.85 -20.58 -2.45
C GLN A 85 -3.88 -20.67 -0.92
N GLU A 86 -2.72 -20.62 -0.26
CA GLU A 86 -2.68 -20.58 1.20
C GLU A 86 -3.22 -19.25 1.74
N LEU A 87 -2.91 -18.13 1.08
CA LEU A 87 -3.48 -16.83 1.42
C LEU A 87 -5.02 -16.86 1.26
N ARG A 88 -5.52 -17.47 0.18
CA ARG A 88 -6.96 -17.68 -0.03
C ARG A 88 -7.62 -18.46 1.10
N LYS A 89 -7.03 -19.57 1.52
CA LYS A 89 -7.55 -20.37 2.65
C LYS A 89 -7.60 -19.53 3.93
N THR A 90 -6.57 -18.74 4.18
CA THR A 90 -6.51 -17.84 5.33
C THR A 90 -7.64 -16.81 5.30
N ILE A 91 -7.88 -16.17 4.14
CA ILE A 91 -8.95 -15.19 3.96
C ILE A 91 -10.33 -15.84 4.20
N LEU A 92 -10.58 -17.00 3.62
CA LEU A 92 -11.84 -17.73 3.80
C LEU A 92 -12.06 -18.13 5.26
N LYS A 93 -10.98 -18.54 5.97
CA LYS A 93 -11.02 -18.88 7.40
C LYS A 93 -11.24 -17.64 8.28
N ALA A 94 -10.64 -16.52 7.93
CA ALA A 94 -10.83 -15.24 8.63
C ALA A 94 -12.28 -14.75 8.49
N GLY A 95 -12.97 -15.20 7.44
CA GLY A 95 -14.30 -14.75 7.12
C GLY A 95 -14.31 -13.41 6.42
N HIS A 96 -15.42 -12.70 6.53
CA HIS A 96 -15.58 -11.36 5.98
C HIS A 96 -15.46 -10.32 7.09
N PRO A 97 -14.24 -10.01 7.56
CA PRO A 97 -14.10 -8.98 8.57
C PRO A 97 -14.40 -7.59 8.02
N GLY A 98 -14.58 -7.46 6.71
CA GLY A 98 -15.24 -6.37 5.98
C GLY A 98 -14.91 -4.94 6.35
N ALA A 99 -14.00 -4.74 7.30
CA ALA A 99 -13.74 -3.43 7.86
C ALA A 99 -12.27 -3.27 8.26
N MET A 100 -11.79 -2.08 8.10
CA MET A 100 -10.57 -1.57 8.73
C MET A 100 -10.59 -1.91 10.23
N GLY A 101 -9.43 -2.31 10.77
CA GLY A 101 -9.29 -2.63 12.19
C GLY A 101 -9.47 -4.11 12.56
N SER A 102 -9.44 -5.01 11.57
CA SER A 102 -9.54 -6.46 11.83
C SER A 102 -8.25 -7.08 12.36
N THR A 103 -7.13 -6.34 12.38
CA THR A 103 -5.80 -6.78 12.84
C THR A 103 -5.37 -8.14 12.29
N LEU A 104 -5.58 -8.34 10.99
CA LEU A 104 -5.34 -9.64 10.33
C LEU A 104 -3.90 -10.10 10.47
N MET A 105 -2.92 -9.20 10.39
CA MET A 105 -1.50 -9.54 10.51
C MET A 105 -1.13 -10.04 11.91
N GLU A 106 -1.87 -9.63 12.94
CA GLU A 106 -1.65 -10.14 14.29
C GLU A 106 -1.95 -11.65 14.38
N LYS A 107 -2.94 -12.11 13.62
CA LYS A 107 -3.50 -13.47 13.68
C LYS A 107 -2.91 -14.41 12.63
N TYR A 108 -2.49 -13.86 11.48
CA TYR A 108 -2.11 -14.63 10.30
C TYR A 108 -0.77 -14.15 9.72
N PRO A 109 0.35 -14.87 10.00
CA PRO A 109 1.68 -14.48 9.52
C PRO A 109 1.78 -14.35 8.00
N ASN A 110 1.09 -15.19 7.23
CA ASN A 110 1.09 -15.10 5.77
C ASN A 110 0.37 -13.84 5.24
N VAL A 111 -0.54 -13.26 6.02
CA VAL A 111 -1.12 -11.95 5.72
C VAL A 111 -0.09 -10.84 5.94
N ALA A 112 0.70 -10.93 7.00
CA ALA A 112 1.79 -9.98 7.25
C ALA A 112 2.86 -10.06 6.15
N GLU A 113 3.28 -11.28 5.76
CA GLU A 113 4.20 -11.49 4.65
C GLU A 113 3.68 -10.89 3.33
N ALA A 114 2.38 -11.01 3.05
CA ALA A 114 1.78 -10.47 1.85
C ALA A 114 1.91 -8.93 1.74
N THR A 115 2.07 -8.21 2.86
CA THR A 115 2.21 -6.75 2.87
C THR A 115 3.60 -6.25 2.47
N ILE A 116 4.60 -7.10 2.47
CA ILE A 116 6.00 -6.75 2.16
C ILE A 116 6.48 -7.31 0.82
N ASN A 117 5.58 -7.68 -0.07
CA ASN A 117 5.97 -8.11 -1.42
C ASN A 117 6.83 -7.03 -2.09
N PRO A 118 8.05 -7.35 -2.60
CA PRO A 118 8.98 -6.35 -3.10
C PRO A 118 8.43 -5.50 -4.25
N LYS A 119 7.63 -6.09 -5.14
CA LYS A 119 7.02 -5.36 -6.26
C LYS A 119 5.96 -4.37 -5.77
N MET A 120 5.12 -4.77 -4.79
CA MET A 120 4.17 -3.86 -4.15
C MET A 120 4.87 -2.71 -3.45
N MET A 121 5.94 -3.01 -2.68
CA MET A 121 6.72 -2.00 -1.96
C MET A 121 7.35 -0.99 -2.92
N ALA A 122 7.88 -1.44 -4.06
CA ALA A 122 8.47 -0.55 -5.06
C ALA A 122 7.42 0.36 -5.72
N LEU A 123 6.24 -0.16 -6.07
CA LEU A 123 5.14 0.65 -6.60
C LEU A 123 4.55 1.59 -5.54
N ALA A 124 4.54 1.18 -4.27
CA ALA A 124 4.11 2.06 -3.18
C ALA A 124 5.06 3.25 -3.05
N GLU A 125 6.38 3.02 -3.07
CA GLU A 125 7.37 4.10 -3.04
C GLU A 125 7.24 5.04 -4.24
N PHE A 126 7.08 4.50 -5.45
CA PHE A 126 6.81 5.31 -6.65
C PHE A 126 5.57 6.19 -6.49
N SER A 127 4.48 5.63 -5.98
CA SER A 127 3.17 6.30 -5.97
C SER A 127 2.97 7.26 -4.80
N VAL A 128 3.30 6.82 -3.58
CA VAL A 128 3.06 7.60 -2.35
C VAL A 128 4.33 8.16 -1.72
N GLY A 129 5.49 7.91 -2.32
CA GLY A 129 6.79 8.51 -1.95
C GLY A 129 7.59 7.68 -0.95
N ALA A 130 8.88 8.02 -0.85
CA ALA A 130 9.81 7.36 0.05
C ALA A 130 9.33 7.43 1.51
N GLY A 131 9.64 6.40 2.29
CA GLY A 131 9.24 6.30 3.69
C GLY A 131 7.74 6.06 3.89
N PHE A 132 7.01 5.64 2.86
CA PHE A 132 5.61 5.26 2.97
C PHE A 132 5.40 4.21 4.07
N ILE A 133 4.18 4.17 4.60
CA ILE A 133 3.81 3.29 5.71
C ILE A 133 2.56 2.48 5.35
N LEU A 134 2.31 1.40 6.09
CA LEU A 134 1.06 0.67 5.97
C LEU A 134 -0.08 1.51 6.53
N SER A 135 -1.17 1.65 5.78
CA SER A 135 -2.40 2.26 6.27
C SER A 135 -3.28 1.23 6.97
N ASN A 136 -3.63 0.17 6.26
CA ASN A 136 -4.46 -0.91 6.76
C ASN A 136 -4.36 -2.16 5.88
N VAL A 137 -4.83 -3.28 6.45
CA VAL A 137 -5.02 -4.54 5.73
C VAL A 137 -6.47 -5.00 5.93
N ALA A 138 -7.13 -5.34 4.83
CA ALA A 138 -8.50 -5.84 4.87
C ALA A 138 -8.68 -7.04 3.93
N SER A 139 -9.48 -8.01 4.33
CA SER A 139 -9.89 -9.09 3.43
C SER A 139 -11.32 -8.89 2.97
N SER A 140 -11.62 -9.35 1.76
CA SER A 140 -12.98 -9.34 1.21
C SER A 140 -13.27 -10.66 0.52
N ILE A 141 -14.49 -11.13 0.69
CA ILE A 141 -15.03 -12.33 0.03
C ILE A 141 -16.30 -11.91 -0.71
N ARG A 142 -16.30 -12.07 -2.03
CA ARG A 142 -17.42 -11.72 -2.88
C ARG A 142 -18.19 -12.96 -3.28
N ARG A 143 -19.50 -12.91 -3.08
CA ARG A 143 -20.47 -13.94 -3.47
C ARG A 143 -21.50 -13.37 -4.44
N LYS A 144 -22.17 -14.22 -5.16
CA LYS A 144 -23.30 -13.84 -6.02
C LYS A 144 -24.39 -13.15 -5.21
N GLY A 145 -24.78 -11.96 -5.66
CA GLY A 145 -25.79 -11.14 -4.99
C GLY A 145 -25.27 -10.22 -3.90
N ASP A 146 -23.97 -10.21 -3.62
CA ASP A 146 -23.37 -9.21 -2.71
C ASP A 146 -23.50 -7.81 -3.32
N ARG A 147 -23.84 -6.85 -2.47
CA ARG A 147 -23.97 -5.44 -2.89
C ARG A 147 -22.61 -4.81 -3.09
N ASN A 148 -22.52 -3.92 -4.07
CA ASN A 148 -21.39 -3.01 -4.26
C ASN A 148 -21.52 -1.80 -3.34
N ILE A 149 -20.39 -1.17 -3.02
CA ILE A 149 -20.38 0.07 -2.24
C ILE A 149 -20.64 1.30 -3.11
N GLY A 150 -20.59 1.14 -4.43
CA GLY A 150 -20.75 2.20 -5.42
C GLY A 150 -19.42 2.87 -5.79
N LEU A 151 -19.46 3.56 -6.93
CA LEU A 151 -18.28 4.27 -7.45
C LEU A 151 -17.76 5.30 -6.44
N HIS A 152 -16.48 5.17 -6.05
CA HIS A 152 -15.82 6.03 -5.06
C HIS A 152 -14.31 6.13 -5.37
N CYS A 153 -13.59 6.86 -4.54
CA CYS A 153 -12.12 6.83 -4.48
C CYS A 153 -11.67 6.68 -3.02
N ASP A 154 -10.49 6.12 -2.79
CA ASP A 154 -10.01 5.85 -1.42
C ASP A 154 -9.51 7.10 -0.69
N GLN A 155 -9.10 8.13 -1.42
CA GLN A 155 -8.51 9.37 -0.87
C GLN A 155 -9.54 10.39 -0.36
N VAL A 156 -10.77 9.96 -0.07
CA VAL A 156 -11.89 10.84 0.37
C VAL A 156 -11.65 11.59 1.68
N TRP A 157 -10.66 11.21 2.47
CA TRP A 157 -10.29 11.87 3.73
C TRP A 157 -9.53 13.19 3.54
N HIS A 158 -9.18 13.51 2.29
CA HIS A 158 -8.47 14.73 1.93
C HIS A 158 -9.42 15.79 1.38
N PRO A 159 -9.20 17.08 1.71
CA PRO A 159 -9.94 18.17 1.08
C PRO A 159 -9.74 18.18 -0.43
N VAL A 160 -10.77 18.57 -1.17
CA VAL A 160 -10.67 18.81 -2.62
C VAL A 160 -10.22 20.24 -2.90
N PRO A 161 -9.46 20.48 -3.98
CA PRO A 161 -8.92 19.50 -4.91
C PRO A 161 -7.82 18.66 -4.25
N PHE A 162 -7.79 17.34 -4.54
CA PHE A 162 -6.69 16.50 -4.08
C PHE A 162 -5.35 17.01 -4.61
N PRO A 163 -4.22 16.81 -3.92
CA PRO A 163 -2.91 17.17 -4.45
C PRO A 163 -2.60 16.38 -5.73
N ASP A 164 -1.65 16.86 -6.51
CA ASP A 164 -1.19 16.15 -7.72
C ASP A 164 -0.47 14.84 -7.37
N SER A 165 0.20 14.80 -6.22
CA SER A 165 0.80 13.57 -5.69
C SER A 165 -0.24 12.68 -5.03
N ASN A 166 -0.12 11.37 -5.24
CA ASN A 166 -0.94 10.39 -4.53
C ASN A 166 -0.57 10.35 -3.03
N LEU A 167 -1.56 10.13 -2.19
CA LEU A 167 -1.37 10.01 -0.74
C LEU A 167 -1.75 8.60 -0.23
N PHE A 168 -2.43 7.82 -1.04
CA PHE A 168 -2.96 6.53 -0.66
C PHE A 168 -2.94 5.56 -1.84
N LEU A 169 -2.34 4.40 -1.68
CA LEU A 169 -2.26 3.35 -2.69
C LEU A 169 -2.91 2.09 -2.15
N THR A 170 -3.77 1.47 -2.94
CA THR A 170 -4.31 0.14 -2.63
C THR A 170 -3.70 -0.89 -3.57
N ALA A 171 -3.17 -1.97 -2.99
CA ALA A 171 -2.74 -3.18 -3.69
C ALA A 171 -3.62 -4.35 -3.26
N CYS A 172 -4.22 -5.04 -4.22
CA CYS A 172 -5.19 -6.09 -3.99
C CYS A 172 -4.67 -7.43 -4.52
N TRP A 173 -4.34 -8.35 -3.63
CA TRP A 173 -4.01 -9.72 -3.99
C TRP A 173 -5.22 -10.45 -4.56
N ALA A 174 -5.16 -10.86 -5.80
CA ALA A 174 -6.15 -11.69 -6.45
C ALA A 174 -5.93 -13.16 -6.05
N CYS A 175 -6.67 -13.65 -5.06
CA CYS A 175 -6.62 -15.06 -4.67
C CYS A 175 -7.58 -15.96 -5.49
N ASP A 176 -8.30 -15.37 -6.40
CA ASP A 176 -9.13 -15.97 -7.45
C ASP A 176 -8.99 -15.14 -8.73
N ASP A 177 -9.29 -15.71 -9.88
CA ASP A 177 -9.28 -14.95 -11.15
C ASP A 177 -10.23 -13.74 -11.07
N PHE A 178 -9.72 -12.58 -11.44
CA PHE A 178 -10.52 -11.38 -11.61
C PHE A 178 -11.03 -11.33 -13.05
N THR A 179 -12.34 -11.49 -13.19
CA THR A 179 -13.08 -11.28 -14.45
C THR A 179 -14.32 -10.46 -14.16
N LEU A 180 -14.96 -9.93 -15.18
CA LEU A 180 -16.20 -9.19 -15.00
C LEU A 180 -17.23 -10.02 -14.23
N GLU A 181 -17.43 -11.31 -14.62
CA GLU A 181 -18.42 -12.21 -14.01
C GLU A 181 -18.04 -12.62 -12.59
N SER A 182 -16.74 -12.63 -12.24
CA SER A 182 -16.28 -12.93 -10.89
C SER A 182 -16.49 -11.76 -9.92
N GLY A 183 -16.93 -10.62 -10.42
CA GLY A 183 -17.10 -9.40 -9.65
C GLY A 183 -15.77 -8.67 -9.40
N ALA A 184 -14.90 -8.58 -10.41
CA ALA A 184 -13.62 -7.87 -10.33
C ALA A 184 -13.81 -6.42 -9.88
N THR A 185 -12.74 -5.83 -9.32
CA THR A 185 -12.67 -4.38 -9.14
C THR A 185 -12.76 -3.71 -10.50
N THR A 186 -13.55 -2.67 -10.60
CA THR A 186 -13.71 -1.87 -11.81
C THR A 186 -13.21 -0.45 -11.56
N VAL A 187 -12.66 0.19 -12.58
CA VAL A 187 -12.06 1.52 -12.47
C VAL A 187 -12.54 2.45 -13.57
N VAL A 188 -12.40 3.74 -13.36
CA VAL A 188 -12.48 4.77 -14.40
C VAL A 188 -11.04 5.20 -14.71
N PRO A 189 -10.44 4.71 -15.82
CA PRO A 189 -9.07 5.05 -16.17
C PRO A 189 -8.84 6.56 -16.28
N GLY A 190 -7.72 7.04 -15.74
CA GLY A 190 -7.36 8.46 -15.76
C GLY A 190 -8.12 9.36 -14.78
N SER A 191 -9.09 8.83 -14.04
CA SER A 191 -9.91 9.63 -13.09
C SER A 191 -9.13 10.21 -11.91
N ALA A 192 -7.93 9.71 -11.63
CA ALA A 192 -7.01 10.31 -10.66
C ALA A 192 -6.74 11.80 -10.96
N SER A 193 -6.73 12.18 -12.24
CA SER A 193 -6.55 13.57 -12.71
C SER A 193 -7.70 14.50 -12.35
N PHE A 194 -8.88 13.98 -12.01
CA PHE A 194 -10.02 14.82 -11.59
C PHE A 194 -9.83 15.42 -10.20
N ARG A 195 -8.96 14.86 -9.38
CA ARG A 195 -8.55 15.36 -8.07
C ARG A 195 -9.73 15.59 -7.10
N ARG A 196 -10.76 14.77 -7.22
CA ARG A 196 -11.98 14.77 -6.39
C ARG A 196 -12.70 13.43 -6.43
N PRO A 197 -13.57 13.15 -5.47
CA PRO A 197 -14.48 12.00 -5.58
C PRO A 197 -15.54 12.22 -6.67
N PRO A 198 -16.19 11.15 -7.18
CA PRO A 198 -17.35 11.26 -8.06
C PRO A 198 -18.53 11.92 -7.31
N ASN A 199 -19.33 12.69 -8.02
CA ASN A 199 -20.59 13.18 -7.50
C ASN A 199 -21.72 12.14 -7.69
N LEU A 200 -22.90 12.40 -7.16
CA LEU A 200 -24.03 11.45 -7.21
C LEU A 200 -24.49 11.10 -8.64
N GLU A 201 -24.44 12.05 -9.56
CA GLU A 201 -24.78 11.81 -10.97
C GLU A 201 -23.73 10.93 -11.63
N GLU A 202 -22.46 11.20 -11.39
CA GLU A 202 -21.33 10.42 -11.89
C GLU A 202 -21.34 8.98 -11.33
N VAL A 203 -21.67 8.81 -10.05
CA VAL A 203 -21.85 7.46 -9.46
C VAL A 203 -22.90 6.66 -10.22
N ALA A 204 -23.97 7.29 -10.67
CA ALA A 204 -25.06 6.62 -11.35
C ALA A 204 -24.83 6.39 -12.86
N THR A 205 -23.97 7.19 -13.49
CA THR A 205 -23.89 7.24 -14.96
C THR A 205 -22.54 6.89 -15.55
N THR A 206 -21.46 6.94 -14.75
CA THR A 206 -20.10 6.70 -15.25
C THR A 206 -19.88 5.21 -15.53
N LYS A 207 -19.36 4.92 -16.71
CA LYS A 207 -18.95 3.55 -17.08
C LYS A 207 -17.58 3.25 -16.53
N THR A 208 -17.43 2.08 -15.95
CA THR A 208 -16.15 1.54 -15.44
C THR A 208 -15.66 0.41 -16.34
N VAL A 209 -14.37 0.10 -16.24
CA VAL A 209 -13.74 -1.06 -16.88
C VAL A 209 -13.22 -2.02 -15.80
N PRO A 210 -13.35 -3.35 -15.96
CA PRO A 210 -12.84 -4.29 -14.98
C PRO A 210 -11.31 -4.34 -15.02
N ILE A 211 -10.70 -4.46 -13.85
CA ILE A 211 -9.30 -4.88 -13.73
C ILE A 211 -9.29 -6.41 -13.82
N GLU A 212 -8.94 -6.95 -14.97
CA GLU A 212 -8.91 -8.40 -15.18
C GLU A 212 -7.50 -8.93 -14.95
N CYS A 213 -7.36 -9.98 -14.15
CA CYS A 213 -6.09 -10.66 -13.92
C CYS A 213 -6.30 -12.10 -13.41
N LYS A 214 -5.23 -12.90 -13.47
CA LYS A 214 -5.23 -14.26 -12.94
C LYS A 214 -4.98 -14.27 -11.44
N ALA A 215 -5.45 -15.32 -10.78
CA ALA A 215 -5.08 -15.60 -9.39
C ALA A 215 -3.56 -15.65 -9.23
N GLY A 216 -3.05 -15.05 -8.16
CA GLY A 216 -1.61 -14.85 -7.93
C GLY A 216 -1.07 -13.52 -8.45
N SER A 217 -1.89 -12.73 -9.14
CA SER A 217 -1.57 -11.35 -9.50
C SER A 217 -1.95 -10.36 -8.39
N ILE A 218 -1.45 -9.13 -8.51
CA ILE A 218 -1.81 -8.02 -7.63
C ILE A 218 -2.34 -6.87 -8.48
N ALA A 219 -3.60 -6.51 -8.29
CA ALA A 219 -4.18 -5.30 -8.86
C ALA A 219 -3.81 -4.12 -7.97
N VAL A 220 -3.30 -3.03 -8.55
CA VAL A 220 -2.83 -1.85 -7.82
C VAL A 220 -3.50 -0.61 -8.38
N TRP A 221 -4.00 0.27 -7.51
CA TRP A 221 -4.58 1.55 -7.94
C TRP A 221 -4.25 2.71 -7.01
N ASP A 222 -4.14 3.87 -7.61
CA ASP A 222 -3.99 5.17 -6.96
C ASP A 222 -5.25 5.51 -6.16
N GLY A 223 -5.09 5.98 -4.95
CA GLY A 223 -6.23 6.30 -4.06
C GLY A 223 -7.17 7.38 -4.58
N ARG A 224 -6.78 8.15 -5.60
CA ARG A 224 -7.61 9.12 -6.30
C ARG A 224 -8.46 8.51 -7.41
N THR A 225 -8.10 7.31 -7.88
CA THR A 225 -8.80 6.62 -8.98
C THR A 225 -10.20 6.22 -8.54
N TRP A 226 -11.19 6.59 -9.36
CA TRP A 226 -12.57 6.19 -9.14
C TRP A 226 -12.74 4.71 -9.45
N HIS A 227 -13.26 3.97 -8.50
CA HIS A 227 -13.41 2.51 -8.62
C HIS A 227 -14.65 2.01 -7.89
N ASP A 228 -15.05 0.81 -8.27
CA ASP A 228 -16.14 0.03 -7.69
C ASP A 228 -15.82 -1.45 -7.86
N ASN A 229 -16.79 -2.31 -7.71
CA ASN A 229 -16.74 -3.72 -8.09
C ASN A 229 -17.82 -4.02 -9.13
N ALA A 230 -17.52 -4.91 -10.05
CA ALA A 230 -18.56 -5.52 -10.87
C ALA A 230 -19.48 -6.42 -10.01
N ASP A 231 -20.70 -6.62 -10.47
CA ASP A 231 -21.59 -7.61 -9.86
C ASP A 231 -21.06 -9.02 -10.13
N ARG A 232 -20.95 -9.81 -9.06
CA ARG A 232 -20.63 -11.23 -9.24
C ARG A 232 -21.85 -11.98 -9.72
N THR A 233 -21.75 -12.57 -10.92
CA THR A 233 -22.85 -13.30 -11.58
C THR A 233 -22.69 -14.82 -11.53
N ILE A 234 -21.48 -15.32 -11.24
CA ILE A 234 -21.17 -16.74 -11.15
C ILE A 234 -21.18 -17.25 -9.71
N ASP A 235 -21.41 -18.53 -9.52
CA ASP A 235 -21.42 -19.18 -8.21
C ASP A 235 -20.02 -19.26 -7.60
N GLY A 236 -19.93 -19.61 -6.32
CA GLY A 236 -18.69 -19.67 -5.55
C GLY A 236 -18.29 -18.33 -4.95
N GLU A 237 -17.02 -18.23 -4.56
CA GLU A 237 -16.49 -17.09 -3.83
C GLU A 237 -15.26 -16.52 -4.55
N ARG A 238 -15.06 -15.21 -4.46
CA ARG A 238 -13.82 -14.52 -4.82
C ARG A 238 -13.21 -13.92 -3.55
N ALA A 239 -12.07 -14.44 -3.15
CA ALA A 239 -11.31 -13.97 -1.99
C ALA A 239 -10.21 -13.03 -2.41
N VAL A 240 -10.05 -11.91 -1.68
CA VAL A 240 -8.99 -10.91 -1.92
C VAL A 240 -8.42 -10.41 -0.61
N LEU A 241 -7.16 -9.98 -0.65
CA LEU A 241 -6.52 -9.23 0.41
C LEU A 241 -6.17 -7.84 -0.11
N HIS A 242 -6.76 -6.82 0.48
CA HIS A 242 -6.40 -5.43 0.24
C HIS A 242 -5.29 -5.03 1.21
N VAL A 243 -4.21 -4.50 0.67
CA VAL A 243 -3.10 -3.89 1.41
C VAL A 243 -3.03 -2.44 0.99
N SER A 244 -3.25 -1.53 1.92
CA SER A 244 -3.22 -0.11 1.61
C SER A 244 -2.00 0.55 2.24
N TYR A 245 -1.28 1.28 1.40
CA TYR A 245 -0.12 2.08 1.81
C TYR A 245 -0.47 3.55 1.79
N THR A 246 0.18 4.32 2.64
CA THR A 246 -0.06 5.75 2.70
C THR A 246 1.26 6.51 2.85
N ARG A 247 1.24 7.77 2.43
CA ARG A 247 2.37 8.66 2.58
C ARG A 247 2.75 8.82 4.05
N LEU A 248 4.04 8.98 4.33
CA LEU A 248 4.60 9.10 5.68
C LEU A 248 3.86 10.12 6.57
N ALA A 249 3.45 11.25 6.00
CA ALA A 249 2.77 12.32 6.75
C ALA A 249 1.31 11.98 7.13
N MET A 250 0.80 10.84 6.67
CA MET A 250 -0.57 10.42 6.93
C MET A 250 -0.64 9.49 8.14
N ARG A 251 -1.78 9.50 8.83
CA ARG A 251 -2.03 8.57 9.93
C ARG A 251 -2.43 7.19 9.40
N GLN A 252 -1.89 6.13 9.99
CA GLN A 252 -2.37 4.77 9.77
C GLN A 252 -3.84 4.64 10.18
N MET A 253 -4.63 3.94 9.37
CA MET A 253 -6.04 3.62 9.71
C MET A 253 -6.12 2.43 10.65
N GLU A 254 -5.16 1.50 10.58
CA GLU A 254 -5.05 0.34 11.47
C GLU A 254 -3.75 0.43 12.26
N VAL A 255 -3.86 0.38 13.58
CA VAL A 255 -2.72 0.51 14.49
C VAL A 255 -2.54 -0.79 15.29
N TYR A 256 -1.37 -1.37 15.20
CA TYR A 256 -0.97 -2.56 15.96
C TYR A 256 -0.32 -2.16 17.28
N SER A 257 -0.55 -2.96 18.33
CA SER A 257 0.13 -2.76 19.61
C SER A 257 1.65 -2.92 19.47
N ARG A 258 2.42 -2.28 20.36
CA ARG A 258 3.89 -2.34 20.33
C ARG A 258 4.42 -3.78 20.28
N SER A 259 3.88 -4.66 21.13
CA SER A 259 4.28 -6.06 21.17
C SER A 259 4.00 -6.83 19.88
N VAL A 260 2.92 -6.48 19.16
CA VAL A 260 2.62 -7.06 17.84
C VAL A 260 3.61 -6.54 16.79
N GLN A 261 3.89 -5.24 16.80
CA GLN A 261 4.89 -4.64 15.92
C GLN A 261 6.26 -5.29 16.10
N ASP A 262 6.75 -5.40 17.34
CA ASP A 262 8.04 -5.99 17.67
C ASP A 262 8.16 -7.43 17.15
N ARG A 263 7.12 -8.25 17.37
CA ARG A 263 7.06 -9.62 16.85
C ARG A 263 7.08 -9.68 15.32
N LEU A 264 6.31 -8.83 14.65
CA LEU A 264 6.27 -8.78 13.18
C LEU A 264 7.60 -8.30 12.61
N ILE A 265 8.25 -7.33 13.24
CA ILE A 265 9.56 -6.83 12.84
C ILE A 265 10.64 -7.89 13.05
N GLU A 266 10.62 -8.61 14.19
CA GLU A 266 11.53 -9.72 14.44
C GLU A 266 11.42 -10.81 13.35
N GLN A 267 10.18 -11.10 12.91
CA GLN A 267 9.92 -12.13 11.91
C GLN A 267 10.26 -11.69 10.48
N PHE A 268 9.98 -10.44 10.09
CA PHE A 268 10.01 -9.99 8.70
C PHE A 268 11.06 -8.90 8.42
N GLY A 269 11.73 -8.41 9.45
CA GLY A 269 12.84 -7.47 9.33
C GLY A 269 12.44 -6.06 8.93
N GLU A 270 13.40 -5.40 8.27
CA GLU A 270 13.36 -3.98 7.92
C GLU A 270 12.12 -3.54 7.10
N PRO A 271 11.66 -4.28 6.06
CA PRO A 271 10.46 -3.87 5.34
C PRO A 271 9.24 -3.75 6.25
N MET A 272 9.11 -4.65 7.23
CA MET A 272 8.03 -4.58 8.21
C MET A 272 8.23 -3.41 9.19
N ALA A 273 9.47 -3.12 9.59
CA ALA A 273 9.78 -1.97 10.45
C ALA A 273 9.35 -0.65 9.77
N GLN A 274 9.61 -0.50 8.48
CA GLN A 274 9.13 0.64 7.69
C GLN A 274 7.59 0.73 7.75
N LEU A 275 6.90 -0.35 7.44
CA LEU A 275 5.44 -0.39 7.40
C LEU A 275 4.80 -0.10 8.77
N MET A 276 5.49 -0.47 9.86
CA MET A 276 5.05 -0.24 11.26
C MET A 276 5.49 1.11 11.82
N THR A 277 6.02 2.02 11.03
CA THR A 277 6.54 3.33 11.49
C THR A 277 7.68 3.23 12.51
N ARG A 278 8.46 2.15 12.43
CA ARG A 278 9.58 1.85 13.32
C ARG A 278 10.94 1.93 12.63
N TYR A 279 10.92 2.43 11.42
CA TYR A 279 12.09 2.61 10.59
C TYR A 279 12.45 4.10 10.56
N ASP A 280 13.63 4.41 11.02
CA ASP A 280 14.16 5.76 10.91
C ASP A 280 14.85 5.95 9.56
N PHE A 281 14.08 6.41 8.57
CA PHE A 281 14.61 6.66 7.23
C PHE A 281 15.48 7.93 7.16
N LEU A 282 15.49 8.76 8.23
CA LEU A 282 16.38 9.92 8.33
C LEU A 282 17.79 9.53 8.75
N SER A 283 17.98 8.35 9.34
CA SER A 283 19.29 7.90 9.83
C SER A 283 20.05 7.00 8.87
N LYS A 284 19.49 6.70 7.67
CA LYS A 284 20.24 5.95 6.66
C LYS A 284 21.13 6.84 5.81
N PRO A 285 22.40 6.41 5.60
CA PRO A 285 23.28 7.03 4.63
C PRO A 285 22.80 6.78 3.19
#